data_968aa32cfe2c401343baa51f073c4c6f
#
_entry.id   968aa32cfe2c401343baa51f073c4c6f
#
_cell.length_a   1.000
_cell.length_b   1.000
_cell.length_c   1.000
_cell.angle_alpha   90.00
_cell.angle_beta   90.00
_cell.angle_gamma   90.00
#
_symmetry.space_group_name_H-M   'P 1'
#
loop_
_entity.id
_entity.type
_entity.pdbx_description
1 polymer ?
#
loop_
_entity_poly.entity_id
_entity_poly.type
_entity_poly.pdbx_seq_one_letter_code
_entity_poly.pdbx_strand_id
1 'polypeptide(L)'
;METITLNNGIKMPILGYGVYMVDPSVTERCVLDAISVGYRSLDTAQYYENEAMVASAVRKSGIPRDEFFITSKLCQPRPSYEQAKENVKGSLRRMKLDYLDLMLIHWPMGNDSDIWRAFEDLVKEGYLRAMYSTSRGRWFS
;
A
#
# COMPACT_ATOMS: atom_id res chain seq x y z
N MET A 1 -14.11 8.73 11.43
CA MET A 1 -12.91 7.98 11.85
C MET A 1 -11.78 8.96 12.13
N GLU A 2 -11.09 8.74 13.22
CA GLU A 2 -9.97 9.58 13.62
C GLU A 2 -8.78 9.39 12.69
N THR A 3 -8.11 10.49 12.32
CA THR A 3 -6.99 10.47 11.37
C THR A 3 -5.80 11.25 11.90
N ILE A 4 -4.59 10.90 11.46
CA ILE A 4 -3.40 11.72 11.59
C ILE A 4 -3.08 12.36 10.24
N THR A 5 -2.41 13.50 10.27
CA THR A 5 -1.93 14.13 9.04
C THR A 5 -0.45 13.82 8.86
N LEU A 6 -0.11 13.21 7.73
CA LEU A 6 1.28 12.93 7.36
C LEU A 6 2.00 14.25 7.00
N ASN A 7 3.33 14.22 6.96
CA ASN A 7 4.15 15.41 6.67
C ASN A 7 3.86 16.06 5.31
N ASN A 8 3.31 15.31 4.37
CA ASN A 8 2.88 15.81 3.04
C ASN A 8 1.41 16.26 3.00
N GLY A 9 0.74 16.36 4.15
CA GLY A 9 -0.65 16.83 4.26
C GLY A 9 -1.71 15.76 4.03
N ILE A 10 -1.34 14.53 3.70
CA ILE A 10 -2.29 13.44 3.49
C ILE A 10 -2.81 12.92 4.82
N LYS A 11 -4.13 12.73 4.92
CA LYS A 11 -4.77 12.17 6.11
C LYS A 11 -4.76 10.66 6.05
N MET A 12 -4.28 10.04 7.13
CA MET A 12 -4.25 8.59 7.31
C MET A 12 -5.10 8.19 8.51
N PRO A 13 -6.03 7.23 8.37
CA PRO A 13 -6.75 6.70 9.54
C PRO A 13 -5.77 6.12 10.57
N ILE A 14 -6.01 6.39 11.85
CA ILE A 14 -5.14 5.86 12.92
C ILE A 14 -5.38 4.37 13.18
N LEU A 15 -6.56 3.87 12.82
CA LEU A 15 -6.91 2.46 12.95
C LEU A 15 -6.93 1.80 11.58
N GLY A 16 -6.15 0.74 11.43
CA GLY A 16 -6.05 -0.03 10.20
C GLY A 16 -6.22 -1.53 10.42
N TYR A 17 -6.61 -2.23 9.37
CA TYR A 17 -6.75 -3.68 9.34
C TYR A 17 -5.61 -4.27 8.49
N GLY A 18 -4.77 -5.09 9.12
CA GLY A 18 -3.66 -5.77 8.47
C GLY A 18 -4.00 -7.22 8.10
N VAL A 19 -3.50 -7.67 6.95
CA VAL A 19 -3.79 -9.01 6.41
C VAL A 19 -2.56 -9.93 6.38
N TYR A 20 -1.52 -9.63 7.15
CA TYR A 20 -0.38 -10.53 7.28
C TYR A 20 -0.83 -11.91 7.80
N MET A 21 -0.35 -12.98 7.16
CA MET A 21 -0.71 -14.37 7.46
C MET A 21 -2.21 -14.70 7.32
N VAL A 22 -2.98 -13.85 6.68
CA VAL A 22 -4.35 -14.19 6.28
C VAL A 22 -4.28 -14.93 4.95
N ASP A 23 -4.77 -16.18 4.93
CA ASP A 23 -4.74 -17.00 3.72
C ASP A 23 -5.47 -16.29 2.56
N PRO A 24 -4.89 -16.28 1.34
CA PRO A 24 -5.52 -15.63 0.19
C PRO A 24 -6.97 -16.09 -0.07
N SER A 25 -7.31 -17.34 0.23
CA SER A 25 -8.64 -17.90 0.01
C SER A 25 -9.73 -17.28 0.90
N VAL A 26 -9.35 -16.66 2.03
CA VAL A 26 -10.29 -16.03 2.97
C VAL A 26 -10.08 -14.53 3.13
N THR A 27 -9.03 -13.98 2.55
CA THR A 27 -8.66 -12.56 2.71
C THR A 27 -9.78 -11.63 2.28
N GLU A 28 -10.40 -11.86 1.13
CA GLU A 28 -11.50 -11.00 0.64
C GLU A 28 -12.64 -10.92 1.66
N ARG A 29 -13.05 -12.06 2.20
CA ARG A 29 -14.10 -12.11 3.22
C ARG A 29 -13.70 -11.35 4.49
N CYS A 30 -12.48 -11.60 5.00
CA CYS A 30 -12.00 -10.94 6.21
C CYS A 30 -11.95 -9.42 6.04
N VAL A 31 -11.52 -8.95 4.87
CA VAL A 31 -11.48 -7.51 4.57
C VAL A 31 -12.89 -6.93 4.45
N LEU A 32 -13.84 -7.64 3.83
CA LEU A 32 -15.25 -7.22 3.78
C LEU A 32 -15.85 -7.11 5.18
N ASP A 33 -15.57 -8.08 6.06
CA ASP A 33 -16.01 -8.04 7.45
C ASP A 33 -15.41 -6.82 8.18
N ALA A 34 -14.12 -6.55 8.00
CA ALA A 34 -13.47 -5.37 8.55
C ALA A 34 -14.11 -4.06 8.05
N ILE A 35 -14.37 -3.96 6.75
CA ILE A 35 -15.03 -2.80 6.14
C ILE A 35 -16.43 -2.61 6.74
N SER A 36 -17.17 -3.70 6.96
CA SER A 36 -18.54 -3.65 7.49
C SER A 36 -18.62 -3.06 8.91
N VAL A 37 -17.57 -3.22 9.70
CA VAL A 37 -17.46 -2.66 11.06
C VAL A 37 -16.74 -1.31 11.10
N GLY A 38 -16.42 -0.73 9.95
CA GLY A 38 -15.93 0.65 9.86
C GLY A 38 -14.45 0.83 9.54
N TYR A 39 -13.66 -0.22 9.33
CA TYR A 39 -12.28 -0.07 8.89
C TYR A 39 -12.20 0.56 7.50
N ARG A 40 -11.28 1.52 7.32
CA ARG A 40 -11.03 2.20 6.03
C ARG A 40 -9.55 2.21 5.66
N SER A 41 -8.64 1.88 6.58
CA SER A 41 -7.22 1.68 6.31
C SER A 41 -6.93 0.18 6.22
N LEU A 42 -6.39 -0.25 5.09
CA LEU A 42 -6.11 -1.67 4.80
C LEU A 42 -4.63 -1.81 4.49
N ASP A 43 -3.95 -2.70 5.20
CA ASP A 43 -2.51 -2.92 5.09
C ASP A 43 -2.23 -4.32 4.54
N THR A 44 -1.63 -4.38 3.36
CA THR A 44 -1.16 -5.60 2.71
C THR A 44 0.31 -5.45 2.31
N ALA A 45 0.86 -6.42 1.60
CA ALA A 45 2.20 -6.40 1.04
C ALA A 45 2.30 -7.37 -0.13
N GLN A 46 3.25 -7.14 -1.02
CA GLN A 46 3.53 -8.08 -2.10
C GLN A 46 3.88 -9.47 -1.56
N TYR A 47 4.61 -9.52 -0.45
CA TYR A 47 5.01 -10.76 0.21
C TYR A 47 3.82 -11.58 0.74
N TYR A 48 2.70 -10.94 1.05
CA TYR A 48 1.52 -11.63 1.61
C TYR A 48 0.72 -12.41 0.56
N GLU A 49 0.95 -12.16 -0.72
CA GLU A 49 0.28 -12.82 -1.85
C GLU A 49 -1.25 -12.65 -1.84
N ASN A 50 -1.76 -11.59 -1.22
CA ASN A 50 -3.19 -11.34 -1.08
C ASN A 50 -3.62 -9.92 -1.50
N GLU A 51 -2.76 -9.16 -2.16
CA GLU A 51 -3.07 -7.80 -2.63
C GLU A 51 -4.35 -7.75 -3.48
N ALA A 52 -4.50 -8.67 -4.43
CA ALA A 52 -5.67 -8.71 -5.32
C ALA A 52 -6.97 -8.92 -4.56
N MET A 53 -6.97 -9.74 -3.51
CA MET A 53 -8.12 -10.02 -2.66
C MET A 53 -8.53 -8.83 -1.83
N VAL A 54 -7.56 -8.06 -1.32
CA VAL A 54 -7.82 -6.80 -0.61
C VAL A 54 -8.53 -5.80 -1.52
N ALA A 55 -8.00 -5.59 -2.71
CA ALA A 55 -8.60 -4.66 -3.68
C ALA A 55 -9.97 -5.14 -4.18
N SER A 56 -10.16 -6.45 -4.33
CA SER A 56 -11.45 -7.04 -4.69
C SER A 56 -12.51 -6.74 -3.62
N ALA A 57 -12.15 -6.88 -2.34
CA ALA A 57 -13.04 -6.54 -1.23
C ALA A 57 -13.44 -5.06 -1.24
N VAL A 58 -12.49 -4.18 -1.51
CA VAL A 58 -12.78 -2.73 -1.64
C VAL A 58 -13.81 -2.48 -2.72
N ARG A 59 -13.65 -3.06 -3.91
CA ARG A 59 -14.63 -2.91 -5.00
C ARG A 59 -15.99 -3.48 -4.64
N LYS A 60 -16.03 -4.66 -4.03
CA LYS A 60 -17.28 -5.34 -3.64
C LYS A 60 -18.03 -4.63 -2.51
N SER A 61 -17.33 -3.82 -1.71
CA SER A 61 -17.97 -3.04 -0.65
C SER A 61 -18.94 -1.98 -1.17
N GLY A 62 -18.77 -1.55 -2.41
CA GLY A 62 -19.54 -0.45 -3.01
C GLY A 62 -19.18 0.93 -2.46
N ILE A 63 -18.21 1.03 -1.56
CA ILE A 63 -17.75 2.30 -1.00
C ILE A 63 -16.70 2.90 -1.95
N PRO A 64 -16.74 4.21 -2.23
CA PRO A 64 -15.76 4.85 -3.12
C PRO A 64 -14.31 4.61 -2.71
N ARG A 65 -13.42 4.43 -3.71
CA ARG A 65 -12.00 4.15 -3.49
C ARG A 65 -11.32 5.22 -2.63
N ASP A 66 -11.69 6.47 -2.78
CA ASP A 66 -11.10 7.60 -2.08
C ASP A 66 -11.46 7.67 -0.59
N GLU A 67 -12.42 6.86 -0.14
CA GLU A 67 -12.72 6.68 1.28
C GLU A 67 -11.79 5.66 1.96
N PHE A 68 -10.97 4.95 1.19
CA PHE A 68 -10.01 3.98 1.70
C PHE A 68 -8.58 4.51 1.68
N PHE A 69 -7.79 4.06 2.65
CA PHE A 69 -6.35 4.23 2.70
C PHE A 69 -5.71 2.85 2.55
N ILE A 70 -5.12 2.58 1.39
CA ILE A 70 -4.56 1.26 1.07
C ILE A 70 -3.04 1.34 1.05
N THR A 71 -2.41 0.49 1.86
CA THR A 71 -0.97 0.37 1.99
C THR A 71 -0.50 -0.96 1.42
N SER A 72 0.56 -0.95 0.63
CA SER A 72 1.31 -2.14 0.26
C SER A 72 2.81 -1.94 0.48
N LYS A 73 3.61 -2.99 0.26
CA LYS A 73 5.05 -2.98 0.57
C LYS A 73 5.81 -3.69 -0.54
N LEU A 74 6.89 -3.05 -1.01
CA LEU A 74 7.80 -3.64 -1.99
C LEU A 74 8.71 -4.66 -1.31
N CYS A 75 8.81 -5.87 -1.87
CA CYS A 75 9.64 -6.94 -1.32
C CYS A 75 10.68 -7.50 -2.31
N GLN A 76 10.79 -6.95 -3.52
CA GLN A 76 11.80 -7.40 -4.49
C GLN A 76 13.21 -7.08 -4.01
N PRO A 77 14.14 -8.08 -3.92
CA PRO A 77 15.50 -7.84 -3.49
C PRO A 77 16.27 -7.00 -4.52
N ARG A 78 16.97 -5.98 -4.04
CA ARG A 78 17.89 -5.13 -4.82
C ARG A 78 17.36 -4.69 -6.19
N PRO A 79 16.12 -4.17 -6.31
CA PRO A 79 15.63 -3.73 -7.60
C PRO A 79 16.40 -2.48 -8.06
N SER A 80 16.64 -2.36 -9.36
CA SER A 80 17.08 -1.09 -9.93
C SER A 80 15.95 -0.06 -9.84
N TYR A 81 16.25 1.21 -10.14
CA TYR A 81 15.24 2.26 -10.24
C TYR A 81 14.07 1.85 -11.15
N GLU A 82 14.38 1.37 -12.36
CA GLU A 82 13.36 0.96 -13.32
C GLU A 82 12.56 -0.26 -12.83
N GLN A 83 13.25 -1.23 -12.22
CA GLN A 83 12.59 -2.40 -11.65
C GLN A 83 11.68 -2.03 -10.48
N ALA A 84 12.08 -1.09 -9.64
CA ALA A 84 11.24 -0.63 -8.54
C ALA A 84 9.97 0.06 -9.06
N LYS A 85 10.08 0.91 -10.08
CA LYS A 85 8.91 1.53 -10.73
C LYS A 85 7.97 0.47 -11.31
N GLU A 86 8.51 -0.46 -12.06
CA GLU A 86 7.71 -1.54 -12.67
C GLU A 86 7.09 -2.45 -11.62
N ASN A 87 7.80 -2.72 -10.54
CA ASN A 87 7.31 -3.52 -9.42
C ASN A 87 6.05 -2.91 -8.79
N VAL A 88 6.06 -1.60 -8.50
CA VAL A 88 4.87 -0.91 -7.96
C VAL A 88 3.72 -0.93 -8.95
N LYS A 89 4.00 -0.66 -10.23
CA LYS A 89 2.97 -0.73 -11.27
C LYS A 89 2.39 -2.14 -11.39
N GLY A 90 3.19 -3.17 -11.16
CA GLY A 90 2.75 -4.57 -11.08
C GLY A 90 1.74 -4.79 -9.97
N SER A 91 1.99 -4.25 -8.77
CA SER A 91 1.00 -4.28 -7.68
C SER A 91 -0.32 -3.62 -8.09
N LEU A 92 -0.25 -2.44 -8.69
CA LEU A 92 -1.45 -1.73 -9.15
C LEU A 92 -2.24 -2.53 -10.19
N ARG A 93 -1.55 -3.20 -11.12
CA ARG A 93 -2.21 -4.07 -12.12
C ARG A 93 -2.89 -5.26 -11.45
N ARG A 94 -2.21 -5.95 -10.52
CA ARG A 94 -2.81 -7.09 -9.77
C ARG A 94 -4.03 -6.66 -8.97
N MET A 95 -3.95 -5.49 -8.35
CA MET A 95 -5.03 -4.92 -7.56
C MET A 95 -6.12 -4.24 -8.39
N LYS A 96 -5.85 -3.97 -9.68
CA LYS A 96 -6.72 -3.17 -10.56
C LYS A 96 -7.03 -1.81 -9.96
N LEU A 97 -6.01 -1.15 -9.44
CA LEU A 97 -6.08 0.18 -8.84
C LEU A 97 -5.26 1.18 -9.65
N ASP A 98 -5.68 2.45 -9.65
CA ASP A 98 -4.95 3.53 -10.29
C ASP A 98 -3.83 4.08 -9.39
N TYR A 99 -3.99 3.95 -8.06
CA TYR A 99 -3.01 4.44 -7.09
C TYR A 99 -3.08 3.65 -5.78
N LEU A 100 -1.98 3.72 -5.02
CA LEU A 100 -1.92 3.33 -3.61
C LEU A 100 -1.76 4.58 -2.74
N ASP A 101 -2.34 4.55 -1.54
CA ASP A 101 -2.20 5.66 -0.59
C ASP A 101 -0.81 5.69 0.04
N LEU A 102 -0.23 4.51 0.31
CA LEU A 102 1.09 4.40 0.89
C LEU A 102 1.83 3.18 0.33
N MET A 103 3.08 3.38 -0.05
CA MET A 103 3.98 2.28 -0.42
C MET A 103 5.20 2.29 0.48
N LEU A 104 5.52 1.12 1.07
CA LEU A 104 6.67 0.95 1.93
C LEU A 104 7.78 0.16 1.22
N ILE A 105 9.02 0.49 1.58
CA ILE A 105 10.13 -0.46 1.44
C ILE A 105 9.98 -1.42 2.63
N HIS A 106 9.67 -2.69 2.35
CA HIS A 106 9.24 -3.65 3.39
C HIS A 106 10.33 -3.91 4.44
N TRP A 107 11.57 -4.03 3.95
CA TRP A 107 12.79 -4.18 4.76
C TRP A 107 13.99 -3.65 3.97
N PRO A 108 15.17 -3.48 4.59
CA PRO A 108 16.36 -3.00 3.87
C PRO A 108 16.70 -3.90 2.68
N MET A 109 16.80 -3.33 1.48
CA MET A 109 17.01 -4.05 0.23
C MET A 109 18.47 -3.97 -0.26
N GLY A 110 19.30 -3.10 0.34
CA GLY A 110 20.71 -2.89 -0.04
C GLY A 110 20.91 -1.80 -1.08
N ASN A 111 19.86 -1.33 -1.74
CA ASN A 111 19.87 -0.20 -2.69
C ASN A 111 18.68 0.71 -2.49
N ASP A 112 18.34 1.00 -1.24
CA ASP A 112 17.15 1.75 -0.84
C ASP A 112 17.09 3.14 -1.47
N SER A 113 18.23 3.74 -1.81
CA SER A 113 18.27 5.04 -2.48
C SER A 113 17.65 5.02 -3.88
N ASP A 114 17.87 3.94 -4.65
CA ASP A 114 17.28 3.79 -5.98
C ASP A 114 15.77 3.54 -5.89
N ILE A 115 15.36 2.70 -4.94
CA ILE A 115 13.95 2.46 -4.65
C ILE A 115 13.28 3.77 -4.22
N TRP A 116 13.94 4.54 -3.38
CA TRP A 116 13.43 5.81 -2.87
C TRP A 116 13.15 6.79 -4.01
N ARG A 117 14.13 6.99 -4.92
CA ARG A 117 13.96 7.85 -6.09
C ARG A 117 12.82 7.38 -6.99
N ALA A 118 12.69 6.06 -7.17
CA ALA A 118 11.58 5.48 -7.94
C ALA A 118 10.23 5.83 -7.30
N PHE A 119 10.12 5.71 -5.98
CA PHE A 119 8.90 6.06 -5.24
C PHE A 119 8.59 7.56 -5.33
N GLU A 120 9.60 8.43 -5.22
CA GLU A 120 9.41 9.88 -5.37
C GLU A 120 8.80 10.22 -6.74
N ASP A 121 9.31 9.61 -7.80
CA ASP A 121 8.79 9.83 -9.15
C ASP A 121 7.38 9.26 -9.30
N LEU A 122 7.10 8.11 -8.71
CA LEU A 122 5.75 7.54 -8.72
C LEU A 122 4.74 8.40 -7.95
N VAL A 123 5.16 9.09 -6.90
CA VAL A 123 4.32 10.08 -6.22
C VAL A 123 4.02 11.26 -7.15
N LYS A 124 5.03 11.80 -7.82
CA LYS A 124 4.86 12.89 -8.80
C LYS A 124 3.95 12.50 -9.96
N GLU A 125 4.04 11.24 -10.41
CA GLU A 125 3.24 10.70 -11.51
C GLU A 125 1.81 10.32 -11.08
N GLY A 126 1.50 10.34 -9.78
CA GLY A 126 0.16 10.06 -9.26
C GLY A 126 -0.15 8.58 -8.99
N TYR A 127 0.83 7.69 -9.06
CA TYR A 127 0.66 6.27 -8.71
C TYR A 127 0.71 6.00 -7.21
N LEU A 128 1.37 6.85 -6.46
CA LEU A 128 1.46 6.79 -4.99
C LEU A 128 1.06 8.14 -4.40
N ARG A 129 0.43 8.13 -3.22
CA ARG A 129 0.15 9.36 -2.48
C ARG A 129 1.19 9.63 -1.41
N ALA A 130 1.75 8.57 -0.80
CA ALA A 130 2.79 8.66 0.22
C ALA A 130 3.75 7.48 0.12
N MET A 131 4.91 7.61 0.74
CA MET A 131 5.97 6.59 0.75
C MET A 131 6.70 6.60 2.09
N TYR A 132 7.23 5.42 2.48
CA TYR A 132 7.97 5.26 3.73
C TYR A 132 9.00 4.13 3.62
N SER A 133 10.11 4.26 4.36
CA SER A 133 11.11 3.21 4.49
C SER A 133 11.19 2.72 5.93
N THR A 134 11.02 1.43 6.14
CA THR A 134 11.16 0.82 7.47
C THR A 134 12.60 0.80 7.96
N SER A 135 13.58 0.95 7.05
CA SER A 135 15.02 0.88 7.36
C SER A 135 15.59 2.14 7.99
N ARG A 136 14.94 3.30 7.87
CA ARG A 136 15.50 4.58 8.29
C ARG A 136 14.66 5.36 9.31
N GLY A 137 13.51 4.84 9.70
CA GLY A 137 12.63 5.49 10.69
C GLY A 137 12.25 6.94 10.33
N ARG A 138 12.30 7.33 9.06
CA ARG A 138 11.99 8.68 8.60
C ARG A 138 10.84 8.64 7.61
N TRP A 139 9.82 9.44 7.90
CA TRP A 139 8.79 9.78 6.94
C TRP A 139 9.34 10.87 6.01
N PHE A 140 9.33 10.60 4.71
CA PHE A 140 9.65 11.61 3.72
C PHE A 140 8.46 11.76 2.76
N SER A 141 8.10 12.98 2.54
CA SER A 141 7.12 13.42 1.55
C SER A 141 7.79 13.58 0.18
#